data_ac84d69e24caf5fdee06c3671effbcc2
#
_entry.id   ac84d69e24caf5fdee06c3671effbcc2
#
_cell.length_a   1.000
_cell.length_b   1.000
_cell.length_c   1.000
_cell.angle_alpha   90.00
_cell.angle_beta   90.00
_cell.angle_gamma   90.00
#
_symmetry.space_group_name_H-M   'P 1'
#
loop_
_entity.id
_entity.type
_entity.pdbx_description
1 polymer ?
#
loop_
_entity_poly.entity_id
_entity_poly.type
_entity_poly.pdbx_seq_one_letter_code
_entity_poly.pdbx_strand_id
1 'polypeptide(L)'
;MVVGEFPAFGDSQTRAIGTPDEGKTSWAEGDELLLEIDNTSYGKQYATFTYNGSSWELTSGELVYREGDPAYIPHVYYAPNYKWEAGKLVLKEGKVAGTDEYIEGKARITGNGETITVSFAEATRKYSRLRIATLPNEQITVDTEYFTPAGSSDMEQKGNYTLTSDEKGNAYLYGTFNNSEVTVKYREAPLKTYTFSQATENAKSYALDASIISLAGEGITYNQIEEDVMKELDAGRTYINLILAPDADETTFDAIHSGLEDASDGSINLTLIGCKKIPYGVFMHCKMLKSIALPDVTEIEGKAFSGCTRLQKVVLGNLTKVYGKAGEKGIFEGCRTKDIDLVLSKDQKVMNGGENEEGRYCWTADIIKEYSGSDEHNGRVFLDYDFNSITCDYPVP
;
A
#
# COMPACT_ATOMS: atom_id res chain seq x y z
N MET A 1 -27.41 19.88 19.89
CA MET A 1 -26.99 18.47 20.06
C MET A 1 -25.74 18.45 20.94
N VAL A 2 -25.59 17.44 21.80
CA VAL A 2 -24.39 17.19 22.62
C VAL A 2 -23.75 15.89 22.16
N VAL A 3 -22.48 15.92 21.79
CA VAL A 3 -21.75 14.76 21.32
C VAL A 3 -20.57 14.50 22.26
N GLY A 4 -20.39 13.24 22.66
CA GLY A 4 -19.26 12.81 23.48
C GLY A 4 -17.92 12.87 22.73
N GLU A 5 -16.86 12.49 23.42
CA GLU A 5 -15.51 12.44 22.86
C GLU A 5 -15.42 11.46 21.67
N PHE A 6 -14.48 11.73 20.78
CA PHE A 6 -14.19 10.82 19.66
C PHE A 6 -13.53 9.54 20.21
N PRO A 7 -14.00 8.34 19.84
CA PRO A 7 -13.47 7.10 20.41
C PRO A 7 -12.07 6.79 19.87
N ALA A 8 -11.12 6.50 20.74
CA ALA A 8 -9.78 6.05 20.36
C ALA A 8 -9.79 4.61 19.81
N PHE A 9 -8.77 4.23 19.06
CA PHE A 9 -8.45 2.84 18.80
C PHE A 9 -7.62 2.27 19.94
N GLY A 10 -7.93 1.03 20.35
CA GLY A 10 -7.09 0.31 21.28
C GLY A 10 -5.77 -0.11 20.64
N ASP A 11 -4.72 -0.26 21.46
CA ASP A 11 -3.43 -0.74 21.04
C ASP A 11 -3.51 -2.19 20.54
N SER A 12 -2.94 -2.46 19.34
CA SER A 12 -2.56 -3.82 18.97
C SER A 12 -1.13 -4.10 19.42
N GLN A 13 -0.82 -5.35 19.76
CA GLN A 13 0.53 -5.75 20.18
C GLN A 13 1.55 -5.73 19.02
N THR A 14 1.13 -5.46 17.81
CA THR A 14 1.97 -5.40 16.59
C THR A 14 2.49 -3.98 16.36
N ARG A 15 3.18 -3.40 17.33
CA ARG A 15 3.84 -2.10 17.18
C ARG A 15 5.17 -2.28 16.49
N ALA A 16 5.22 -2.16 15.19
CA ALA A 16 6.49 -2.22 14.45
C ALA A 16 7.12 -0.83 14.18
N ILE A 17 6.39 0.28 14.36
CA ILE A 17 6.89 1.61 13.97
C ILE A 17 6.49 2.68 14.97
N GLY A 18 7.49 3.34 15.58
CA GLY A 18 7.42 4.65 16.23
C GLY A 18 6.29 4.87 17.23
N THR A 19 6.14 6.11 17.67
CA THR A 19 5.01 6.57 18.47
C THR A 19 3.71 6.27 17.77
N PRO A 20 2.71 5.63 18.42
CA PRO A 20 1.43 5.36 17.80
C PRO A 20 0.82 6.69 17.35
N ASP A 21 0.63 6.86 16.06
CA ASP A 21 -0.28 7.88 15.59
C ASP A 21 -1.69 7.37 15.88
N GLU A 22 -2.38 8.07 16.75
CA GLU A 22 -3.73 7.72 17.18
C GLU A 22 -4.76 7.98 16.06
N GLY A 23 -4.35 8.56 14.93
CA GLY A 23 -5.23 9.01 13.86
C GLY A 23 -6.10 10.16 14.34
N LYS A 24 -7.37 10.19 13.93
CA LYS A 24 -8.33 11.18 14.40
C LYS A 24 -8.67 10.92 15.88
N THR A 25 -8.43 11.91 16.72
CA THR A 25 -8.65 11.84 18.18
C THR A 25 -9.71 12.82 18.69
N SER A 26 -10.15 13.75 17.83
CA SER A 26 -11.13 14.78 18.18
C SER A 26 -12.02 15.13 17.00
N TRP A 27 -13.16 15.72 17.30
CA TRP A 27 -14.03 16.30 16.28
C TRP A 27 -13.37 17.52 15.63
N ALA A 28 -13.52 17.63 14.32
CA ALA A 28 -13.01 18.74 13.52
C ALA A 28 -14.15 19.41 12.77
N GLU A 29 -14.00 20.71 12.46
CA GLU A 29 -14.94 21.44 11.62
C GLU A 29 -15.18 20.70 10.29
N GLY A 30 -16.47 20.54 9.93
CA GLY A 30 -16.88 19.77 8.76
C GLY A 30 -17.19 18.29 9.03
N ASP A 31 -16.93 17.77 10.23
CA ASP A 31 -17.36 16.42 10.58
C ASP A 31 -18.89 16.29 10.56
N GLU A 32 -19.37 15.17 10.05
CA GLU A 32 -20.80 14.89 9.90
C GLU A 32 -21.23 13.71 10.76
N LEU A 33 -22.40 13.84 11.38
CA LEU A 33 -23.12 12.74 12.03
C LEU A 33 -24.41 12.47 11.28
N LEU A 34 -24.66 11.22 10.97
CA LEU A 34 -25.82 10.73 10.24
C LEU A 34 -26.78 10.05 11.21
N LEU A 35 -27.97 10.61 11.41
CA LEU A 35 -28.96 10.13 12.37
C LEU A 35 -30.20 9.60 11.65
N GLU A 36 -30.68 8.43 12.08
CA GLU A 36 -32.05 7.97 11.84
C GLU A 36 -32.85 8.22 13.13
N ILE A 37 -33.98 8.88 13.02
CA ILE A 37 -34.90 9.14 14.14
C ILE A 37 -36.22 8.49 13.79
N ASP A 38 -36.74 7.67 14.70
CA ASP A 38 -38.07 7.09 14.59
C ASP A 38 -39.03 7.78 15.55
N ASN A 39 -40.03 8.39 15.00
CA ASN A 39 -41.05 9.16 15.74
C ASN A 39 -42.43 8.57 15.47
N THR A 40 -43.23 8.40 16.54
CA THR A 40 -44.55 7.77 16.43
C THR A 40 -45.51 8.53 15.54
N SER A 41 -45.43 9.86 15.52
CA SER A 41 -46.35 10.71 14.73
C SER A 41 -45.86 10.98 13.31
N TYR A 42 -44.55 11.01 13.09
CA TYR A 42 -43.93 11.40 11.81
C TYR A 42 -43.18 10.29 11.12
N GLY A 43 -43.06 9.12 11.79
CA GLY A 43 -42.30 7.99 11.24
C GLY A 43 -40.79 8.22 11.23
N LYS A 44 -40.09 7.54 10.33
CA LYS A 44 -38.62 7.64 10.22
C LYS A 44 -38.20 8.92 9.53
N GLN A 45 -37.28 9.62 10.17
CA GLN A 45 -36.65 10.84 9.69
C GLN A 45 -35.14 10.63 9.63
N TYR A 46 -34.51 11.25 8.66
CA TYR A 46 -33.06 11.13 8.42
C TYR A 46 -32.45 12.52 8.42
N ALA A 47 -31.41 12.70 9.21
CA ALA A 47 -30.79 14.00 9.40
C ALA A 47 -29.26 13.90 9.34
N THR A 48 -28.63 14.94 8.84
CA THR A 48 -27.18 15.14 8.92
C THR A 48 -26.90 16.37 9.75
N PHE A 49 -26.05 16.18 10.75
CA PHE A 49 -25.51 17.27 11.57
C PHE A 49 -24.04 17.46 11.22
N THR A 50 -23.64 18.70 11.03
CA THR A 50 -22.26 19.07 10.75
C THR A 50 -21.68 19.86 11.92
N TYR A 51 -20.45 19.56 12.31
CA TYR A 51 -19.73 20.28 13.34
C TYR A 51 -19.09 21.54 12.77
N ASN A 52 -19.38 22.71 13.32
CA ASN A 52 -18.86 24.01 12.87
C ASN A 52 -17.62 24.48 13.65
N GLY A 53 -16.95 23.57 14.38
CA GLY A 53 -15.81 23.87 15.24
C GLY A 53 -16.22 24.21 16.70
N SER A 54 -17.51 24.46 16.97
CA SER A 54 -18.01 24.78 18.32
C SER A 54 -19.32 24.07 18.67
N SER A 55 -20.16 23.82 17.67
CA SER A 55 -21.48 23.18 17.84
C SER A 55 -21.85 22.32 16.67
N TRP A 56 -22.82 21.44 16.87
CA TRP A 56 -23.39 20.58 15.83
C TRP A 56 -24.69 21.19 15.29
N GLU A 57 -24.74 21.46 14.02
CA GLU A 57 -25.84 22.10 13.33
C GLU A 57 -26.52 21.13 12.35
N LEU A 58 -27.85 21.17 12.28
CA LEU A 58 -28.61 20.41 11.28
C LEU A 58 -28.36 21.02 9.90
N THR A 59 -27.70 20.27 9.02
CA THR A 59 -27.32 20.74 7.67
C THR A 59 -28.09 20.07 6.56
N SER A 60 -28.70 18.91 6.82
CA SER A 60 -29.53 18.21 5.83
C SER A 60 -30.61 17.37 6.52
N GLY A 61 -31.72 17.17 5.83
CA GLY A 61 -32.88 16.43 6.33
C GLY A 61 -33.81 17.29 7.21
N GLU A 62 -34.80 16.65 7.78
CA GLU A 62 -35.79 17.29 8.66
C GLU A 62 -35.84 16.56 10.00
N LEU A 63 -35.93 17.32 11.07
CA LEU A 63 -36.24 16.82 12.38
C LEU A 63 -37.53 17.52 12.85
N VAL A 64 -38.62 16.79 12.74
CA VAL A 64 -39.92 17.25 13.29
C VAL A 64 -40.18 16.51 14.57
N TYR A 65 -40.25 17.24 15.65
CA TYR A 65 -40.59 16.73 16.99
C TYR A 65 -41.80 17.47 17.54
N ARG A 66 -42.74 16.72 18.07
CA ARG A 66 -43.87 17.28 18.81
C ARG A 66 -43.68 16.93 20.27
N GLU A 67 -43.83 17.92 21.12
CA GLU A 67 -43.76 17.73 22.56
C GLU A 67 -44.72 16.62 23.07
N GLY A 68 -44.15 15.66 23.80
CA GLY A 68 -44.86 14.48 24.28
C GLY A 68 -44.97 13.30 23.34
N ASP A 69 -44.48 13.40 22.09
CA ASP A 69 -44.44 12.26 21.19
C ASP A 69 -43.24 11.35 21.52
N PRO A 70 -43.49 10.04 21.67
CA PRO A 70 -42.38 9.09 21.76
C PRO A 70 -41.52 9.12 20.50
N ALA A 71 -40.24 9.41 20.66
CA ALA A 71 -39.26 9.36 19.60
C ALA A 71 -37.96 8.76 20.15
N TYR A 72 -37.28 7.98 19.32
CA TYR A 72 -35.99 7.40 19.66
C TYR A 72 -35.04 7.46 18.45
N ILE A 73 -33.77 7.32 18.73
CA ILE A 73 -32.74 7.32 17.68
C ILE A 73 -32.19 5.88 17.58
N PRO A 74 -32.66 5.08 16.62
CA PRO A 74 -32.21 3.71 16.45
C PRO A 74 -30.77 3.64 15.94
N HIS A 75 -30.37 4.60 15.11
CA HIS A 75 -29.05 4.63 14.49
C HIS A 75 -28.46 6.03 14.47
N VAL A 76 -27.17 6.12 14.82
CA VAL A 76 -26.31 7.28 14.59
C VAL A 76 -24.96 6.81 14.10
N TYR A 77 -24.46 7.44 13.04
CA TYR A 77 -23.18 7.07 12.44
C TYR A 77 -22.26 8.27 12.33
N TYR A 78 -20.98 8.04 12.61
CA TYR A 78 -19.90 8.82 12.04
C TYR A 78 -19.31 8.00 10.89
N ALA A 79 -19.60 8.41 9.66
CA ALA A 79 -19.26 7.68 8.45
C ALA A 79 -18.99 8.68 7.31
N PRO A 80 -17.78 9.29 7.24
CA PRO A 80 -17.49 10.40 6.33
C PRO A 80 -17.72 10.09 4.84
N ASN A 81 -17.53 8.83 4.45
CA ASN A 81 -17.73 8.37 3.08
C ASN A 81 -19.21 8.14 2.71
N TYR A 82 -20.14 8.27 3.64
CA TYR A 82 -21.55 7.92 3.44
C TYR A 82 -22.47 9.12 3.57
N LYS A 83 -23.66 9.00 2.99
CA LYS A 83 -24.77 9.94 3.12
C LYS A 83 -26.10 9.20 3.21
N TRP A 84 -27.15 9.91 3.69
CA TRP A 84 -28.51 9.43 3.56
C TRP A 84 -29.04 9.65 2.14
N GLU A 85 -29.60 8.60 1.53
CA GLU A 85 -30.32 8.66 0.27
C GLU A 85 -31.50 7.68 0.30
N ALA A 86 -32.71 8.20 0.13
CA ALA A 86 -33.95 7.42 0.19
C ALA A 86 -34.06 6.52 1.46
N GLY A 87 -33.59 7.01 2.62
CA GLY A 87 -33.64 6.29 3.89
C GLY A 87 -32.59 5.17 4.04
N LYS A 88 -31.57 5.17 3.21
CA LYS A 88 -30.44 4.23 3.29
C LYS A 88 -29.12 4.99 3.36
N LEU A 89 -28.14 4.40 4.03
CA LEU A 89 -26.77 4.86 3.94
C LEU A 89 -26.17 4.36 2.62
N VAL A 90 -25.70 5.29 1.80
CA VAL A 90 -25.02 5.01 0.54
C VAL A 90 -23.68 5.73 0.50
N LEU A 91 -22.74 5.19 -0.25
CA LEU A 91 -21.46 5.86 -0.48
C LEU A 91 -21.68 7.20 -1.21
N LYS A 92 -20.96 8.23 -0.81
CA LYS A 92 -20.84 9.48 -1.54
C LYS A 92 -20.14 9.21 -2.88
N GLU A 93 -20.40 10.03 -3.88
CA GLU A 93 -19.76 9.93 -5.19
C GLU A 93 -18.23 9.98 -5.07
N GLY A 94 -17.54 9.04 -5.74
CA GLY A 94 -16.09 8.92 -5.72
C GLY A 94 -15.48 8.40 -4.40
N LYS A 95 -16.31 8.04 -3.41
CA LYS A 95 -15.83 7.45 -2.16
C LYS A 95 -15.88 5.92 -2.20
N VAL A 96 -14.97 5.28 -1.44
CA VAL A 96 -14.83 3.84 -1.38
C VAL A 96 -14.99 3.38 0.07
N ALA A 97 -15.71 2.28 0.30
CA ALA A 97 -15.84 1.70 1.63
C ALA A 97 -14.45 1.28 2.17
N GLY A 98 -14.23 1.48 3.46
CA GLY A 98 -12.97 1.12 4.11
C GLY A 98 -11.85 2.14 3.98
N THR A 99 -11.99 3.21 3.20
CA THR A 99 -10.98 4.27 3.13
C THR A 99 -11.15 5.36 4.20
N ASP A 100 -12.18 5.26 5.02
CA ASP A 100 -12.43 6.15 6.14
C ASP A 100 -13.24 5.42 7.23
N GLU A 101 -13.45 6.07 8.37
CA GLU A 101 -14.18 5.55 9.52
C GLU A 101 -15.65 5.20 9.19
N TYR A 102 -16.17 4.17 9.87
CA TYR A 102 -17.59 3.81 9.86
C TYR A 102 -17.99 3.39 11.28
N ILE A 103 -18.33 4.35 12.13
CA ILE A 103 -18.63 4.09 13.54
C ILE A 103 -20.11 4.26 13.78
N GLU A 104 -20.75 3.23 14.35
CA GLU A 104 -22.10 3.31 14.85
C GLU A 104 -22.07 3.75 16.33
N GLY A 105 -22.71 4.86 16.64
CA GLY A 105 -22.84 5.38 17.99
C GLY A 105 -24.19 5.04 18.61
N LYS A 106 -24.37 5.50 19.84
CA LYS A 106 -25.64 5.49 20.57
C LYS A 106 -26.13 6.92 20.76
N ALA A 107 -27.41 7.14 20.57
CA ALA A 107 -28.00 8.42 20.82
C ALA A 107 -29.33 8.31 21.53
N ARG A 108 -29.72 9.37 22.26
CA ARG A 108 -31.00 9.50 22.95
C ARG A 108 -31.49 10.92 22.87
N ILE A 109 -32.79 11.06 22.88
CA ILE A 109 -33.47 12.34 23.01
C ILE A 109 -33.75 12.60 24.53
N THR A 110 -33.40 13.78 25.00
CA THR A 110 -33.59 14.22 26.40
C THR A 110 -34.24 15.61 26.44
N GLY A 111 -34.69 16.07 27.60
CA GLY A 111 -35.24 17.41 27.76
C GLY A 111 -36.54 17.65 26.96
N ASN A 112 -37.47 16.69 26.96
CA ASN A 112 -38.73 16.76 26.21
C ASN A 112 -38.53 17.02 24.69
N GLY A 113 -37.43 16.52 24.10
CA GLY A 113 -37.10 16.69 22.69
C GLY A 113 -36.15 17.85 22.38
N GLU A 114 -35.74 18.61 23.38
CA GLU A 114 -34.87 19.77 23.18
C GLU A 114 -33.40 19.39 22.93
N THR A 115 -32.97 18.21 23.43
CA THR A 115 -31.56 17.83 23.38
C THR A 115 -31.39 16.40 22.81
N ILE A 116 -30.54 16.27 21.81
CA ILE A 116 -30.01 14.97 21.32
C ILE A 116 -28.63 14.79 21.96
N THR A 117 -28.47 13.70 22.71
CA THR A 117 -27.15 13.29 23.23
C THR A 117 -26.63 12.09 22.49
N VAL A 118 -25.43 12.21 21.93
CA VAL A 118 -24.74 11.19 21.13
C VAL A 118 -23.49 10.74 21.88
N SER A 119 -23.23 9.44 21.89
CA SER A 119 -22.01 8.87 22.45
C SER A 119 -21.45 7.78 21.55
N PHE A 120 -20.12 7.73 21.46
CA PHE A 120 -19.37 6.68 20.81
C PHE A 120 -18.46 6.00 21.82
N ALA A 121 -18.26 4.71 21.66
CA ALA A 121 -17.35 3.92 22.48
C ALA A 121 -16.45 3.07 21.58
N GLU A 122 -15.27 2.72 22.05
CA GLU A 122 -14.34 1.85 21.35
C GLU A 122 -15.03 0.57 20.83
N ALA A 123 -15.84 -0.06 21.66
CA ALA A 123 -16.57 -1.29 21.32
C ALA A 123 -17.60 -1.14 20.18
N THR A 124 -17.90 0.08 19.73
CA THR A 124 -18.79 0.31 18.57
C THR A 124 -18.09 0.17 17.23
N ARG A 125 -16.76 0.18 17.19
CA ARG A 125 -16.00 -0.18 15.97
C ARG A 125 -16.00 -1.68 15.77
N LYS A 126 -16.69 -2.14 14.74
CA LYS A 126 -16.76 -3.57 14.34
C LYS A 126 -15.71 -3.92 13.27
N TYR A 127 -14.60 -3.21 13.27
CA TYR A 127 -13.49 -3.33 12.32
C TYR A 127 -12.19 -2.92 12.98
N SER A 128 -11.08 -3.23 12.32
CA SER A 128 -9.74 -2.77 12.67
C SER A 128 -9.29 -1.62 11.76
N ARG A 129 -8.21 -0.97 12.13
CA ARG A 129 -7.51 0.01 11.30
C ARG A 129 -6.13 -0.53 10.94
N LEU A 130 -5.77 -0.48 9.67
CA LEU A 130 -4.41 -0.63 9.20
C LEU A 130 -3.82 0.75 8.95
N ARG A 131 -2.80 1.13 9.71
CA ARG A 131 -1.99 2.31 9.47
C ARG A 131 -0.77 1.90 8.65
N ILE A 132 -0.54 2.58 7.55
CA ILE A 132 0.57 2.34 6.63
C ILE A 132 1.48 3.56 6.68
N ALA A 133 2.74 3.37 7.10
CA ALA A 133 3.74 4.41 7.01
C ALA A 133 4.37 4.42 5.62
N THR A 134 4.46 5.60 5.00
CA THR A 134 4.97 5.81 3.64
C THR A 134 5.48 7.25 3.48
N LEU A 135 5.60 7.76 2.26
CA LEU A 135 5.93 9.17 2.01
C LEU A 135 4.76 10.10 2.40
N PRO A 136 5.05 11.31 2.94
CA PRO A 136 4.03 12.30 3.25
C PRO A 136 3.32 12.84 2.00
N ASN A 137 2.00 13.05 2.09
CA ASN A 137 1.16 13.66 1.06
C ASN A 137 1.20 12.96 -0.31
N GLU A 138 1.50 11.67 -0.33
CA GLU A 138 1.61 10.87 -1.55
C GLU A 138 0.48 9.85 -1.65
N GLN A 139 0.15 9.47 -2.89
CA GLN A 139 -0.77 8.39 -3.14
C GLN A 139 -0.04 7.05 -3.14
N ILE A 140 -0.65 6.09 -2.46
CA ILE A 140 -0.27 4.68 -2.51
C ILE A 140 -1.46 3.84 -2.95
N THR A 141 -1.16 2.67 -3.49
CA THR A 141 -2.16 1.65 -3.78
C THR A 141 -1.98 0.49 -2.82
N VAL A 142 -3.08 -0.04 -2.32
CA VAL A 142 -3.10 -1.18 -1.40
C VAL A 142 -3.94 -2.28 -2.01
N ASP A 143 -3.29 -3.36 -2.43
CA ASP A 143 -3.98 -4.58 -2.82
C ASP A 143 -4.27 -5.41 -1.59
N THR A 144 -5.47 -5.98 -1.50
CA THR A 144 -5.90 -6.83 -0.40
C THR A 144 -6.52 -8.13 -0.92
N GLU A 145 -6.35 -9.21 -0.16
CA GLU A 145 -7.11 -10.44 -0.34
C GLU A 145 -7.93 -10.72 0.92
N TYR A 146 -9.16 -11.24 0.76
CA TYR A 146 -10.07 -11.61 1.86
C TYR A 146 -10.26 -10.49 2.90
N PHE A 147 -10.59 -9.30 2.41
CA PHE A 147 -10.80 -8.10 3.21
C PHE A 147 -12.29 -7.72 3.26
N THR A 148 -12.77 -7.34 4.44
CA THR A 148 -14.12 -6.78 4.62
C THR A 148 -13.98 -5.30 4.97
N PRO A 149 -14.31 -4.38 4.04
CA PRO A 149 -14.21 -2.94 4.30
C PRO A 149 -15.16 -2.48 5.43
N ALA A 150 -14.75 -1.47 6.19
CA ALA A 150 -15.63 -0.83 7.16
C ALA A 150 -16.87 -0.26 6.47
N GLY A 151 -18.05 -0.54 7.02
CA GLY A 151 -19.33 -0.17 6.43
C GLY A 151 -19.87 -1.16 5.39
N SER A 152 -19.15 -2.24 5.10
CA SER A 152 -19.62 -3.36 4.28
C SER A 152 -19.85 -4.61 5.12
N SER A 153 -20.82 -5.44 4.71
CA SER A 153 -21.00 -6.81 5.23
C SER A 153 -20.29 -7.84 4.37
N ASP A 154 -19.87 -7.46 3.18
CA ASP A 154 -19.38 -8.37 2.16
C ASP A 154 -17.85 -8.41 2.18
N MET A 155 -17.31 -9.62 2.27
CA MET A 155 -15.88 -9.87 2.17
C MET A 155 -15.47 -9.85 0.68
N GLU A 156 -14.51 -8.99 0.35
CA GLU A 156 -13.89 -8.95 -0.95
C GLU A 156 -12.78 -10.00 -1.05
N GLN A 157 -12.82 -10.84 -2.07
CA GLN A 157 -11.73 -11.80 -2.32
C GLN A 157 -10.47 -11.10 -2.80
N LYS A 158 -10.62 -10.02 -3.58
CA LYS A 158 -9.54 -9.13 -4.02
C LYS A 158 -10.04 -7.69 -4.02
N GLY A 159 -9.33 -6.82 -3.36
CA GLY A 159 -9.57 -5.39 -3.31
C GLY A 159 -8.35 -4.61 -3.79
N ASN A 160 -8.59 -3.42 -4.32
CA ASN A 160 -7.55 -2.46 -4.70
C ASN A 160 -7.98 -1.08 -4.21
N TYR A 161 -7.19 -0.48 -3.35
CA TYR A 161 -7.51 0.77 -2.67
C TYR A 161 -6.45 1.81 -2.96
N THR A 162 -6.87 2.97 -3.45
CA THR A 162 -6.00 4.15 -3.53
C THR A 162 -6.17 4.98 -2.28
N LEU A 163 -5.08 5.17 -1.54
CA LEU A 163 -5.03 5.95 -0.31
C LEU A 163 -4.08 7.12 -0.48
N THR A 164 -4.38 8.24 0.17
CA THR A 164 -3.46 9.38 0.27
C THR A 164 -2.95 9.46 1.70
N SER A 165 -1.63 9.51 1.86
CA SER A 165 -1.00 9.69 3.16
C SER A 165 -1.17 11.11 3.67
N ASP A 166 -1.17 11.26 4.98
CA ASP A 166 -1.18 12.57 5.65
C ASP A 166 0.21 13.26 5.61
N GLU A 167 0.30 14.44 6.23
CA GLU A 167 1.55 15.23 6.34
C GLU A 167 2.66 14.49 7.10
N LYS A 168 2.33 13.46 7.86
CA LYS A 168 3.28 12.62 8.61
C LYS A 168 3.65 11.34 7.86
N GLY A 169 3.08 11.12 6.67
CA GLY A 169 3.30 9.92 5.87
C GLY A 169 2.48 8.71 6.31
N ASN A 170 1.33 8.90 6.97
CA ASN A 170 0.44 7.79 7.33
C ASN A 170 -0.75 7.73 6.38
N ALA A 171 -1.05 6.56 5.86
CA ALA A 171 -2.27 6.25 5.16
C ALA A 171 -3.07 5.19 5.95
N TYR A 172 -4.39 5.19 5.80
CA TYR A 172 -5.26 4.36 6.62
C TYR A 172 -6.23 3.55 5.78
N LEU A 173 -6.38 2.26 6.15
CA LEU A 173 -7.40 1.38 5.62
C LEU A 173 -8.19 0.76 6.78
N TYR A 174 -9.52 0.82 6.71
CA TYR A 174 -10.42 0.43 7.77
C TYR A 174 -11.25 -0.79 7.35
N GLY A 175 -11.18 -1.86 8.12
CA GLY A 175 -11.90 -3.08 7.81
C GLY A 175 -11.39 -4.27 8.63
N THR A 176 -11.84 -5.46 8.26
CA THR A 176 -11.39 -6.72 8.86
C THR A 176 -10.55 -7.50 7.85
N PHE A 177 -9.32 -7.78 8.20
CA PHE A 177 -8.41 -8.63 7.44
C PHE A 177 -8.51 -10.05 8.01
N ASN A 178 -8.83 -11.02 7.17
CA ASN A 178 -9.05 -12.41 7.61
C ASN A 178 -8.22 -13.38 6.78
N ASN A 179 -7.08 -13.82 7.28
CA ASN A 179 -6.05 -14.54 6.52
C ASN A 179 -5.67 -13.78 5.23
N SER A 180 -5.62 -12.46 5.34
CA SER A 180 -5.48 -11.56 4.21
C SER A 180 -4.01 -11.33 3.86
N GLU A 181 -3.68 -11.39 2.58
CA GLU A 181 -2.47 -10.77 2.08
C GLU A 181 -2.74 -9.30 1.74
N VAL A 182 -1.85 -8.43 2.17
CA VAL A 182 -1.88 -6.99 1.90
C VAL A 182 -0.56 -6.61 1.24
N THR A 183 -0.64 -6.03 0.04
CA THR A 183 0.53 -5.49 -0.68
C THR A 183 0.39 -3.99 -0.86
N VAL A 184 1.31 -3.23 -0.26
CA VAL A 184 1.40 -1.78 -0.44
C VAL A 184 2.28 -1.48 -1.63
N LYS A 185 1.82 -0.58 -2.50
CA LYS A 185 2.52 -0.16 -3.71
C LYS A 185 2.61 1.37 -3.78
N TYR A 186 3.69 1.86 -4.35
CA TYR A 186 3.86 3.24 -4.75
C TYR A 186 4.24 3.31 -6.22
N ARG A 187 3.46 4.04 -7.03
CA ARG A 187 3.64 4.05 -8.50
C ARG A 187 3.75 2.62 -9.06
N GLU A 188 2.85 1.73 -8.59
CA GLU A 188 2.83 0.29 -8.90
C GLU A 188 4.03 -0.53 -8.38
N ALA A 189 5.10 0.09 -7.88
CA ALA A 189 6.21 -0.63 -7.25
C ALA A 189 5.78 -1.27 -5.92
N PRO A 190 5.97 -2.58 -5.73
CA PRO A 190 5.64 -3.22 -4.47
C PRO A 190 6.64 -2.82 -3.39
N LEU A 191 6.14 -2.14 -2.34
CA LEU A 191 6.94 -1.68 -1.21
C LEU A 191 6.99 -2.70 -0.09
N LYS A 192 5.84 -3.29 0.22
CA LYS A 192 5.67 -4.20 1.35
C LYS A 192 4.53 -5.15 1.10
N THR A 193 4.78 -6.43 1.34
CA THR A 193 3.73 -7.46 1.42
C THR A 193 3.69 -8.01 2.84
N TYR A 194 2.48 -8.12 3.39
CA TYR A 194 2.25 -8.68 4.71
C TYR A 194 1.02 -9.60 4.70
N THR A 195 1.11 -10.75 5.35
CA THR A 195 0.01 -11.69 5.48
C THR A 195 -0.48 -11.72 6.92
N PHE A 196 -1.74 -11.36 7.12
CA PHE A 196 -2.43 -11.57 8.39
C PHE A 196 -2.81 -13.04 8.52
N SER A 197 -2.15 -13.76 9.41
CA SER A 197 -2.40 -15.20 9.64
C SER A 197 -3.70 -15.50 10.40
N GLN A 198 -4.32 -14.46 10.98
CA GLN A 198 -5.58 -14.53 11.73
C GLN A 198 -6.40 -13.28 11.42
N ALA A 199 -7.71 -13.37 11.68
CA ALA A 199 -8.59 -12.20 11.59
C ALA A 199 -8.13 -11.09 12.54
N THR A 200 -8.11 -9.85 12.04
CA THR A 200 -7.82 -8.69 12.88
C THR A 200 -8.95 -8.45 13.89
N GLU A 201 -8.57 -7.98 15.08
CA GLU A 201 -9.51 -7.70 16.16
C GLU A 201 -10.20 -6.36 15.95
N ASN A 202 -11.50 -6.30 16.27
CA ASN A 202 -12.27 -5.06 16.23
C ASN A 202 -11.69 -4.00 17.15
N ALA A 203 -11.81 -2.74 16.74
CA ALA A 203 -11.31 -1.56 17.46
C ALA A 203 -9.80 -1.54 17.73
N LYS A 204 -9.01 -2.39 17.04
CA LYS A 204 -7.55 -2.40 17.12
C LYS A 204 -6.90 -1.73 15.91
N SER A 205 -5.75 -1.09 16.16
CA SER A 205 -4.92 -0.49 15.12
C SER A 205 -3.67 -1.34 14.89
N TYR A 206 -3.42 -1.69 13.63
CA TYR A 206 -2.25 -2.43 13.17
C TYR A 206 -1.36 -1.49 12.38
N ALA A 207 -0.04 -1.65 12.48
CA ALA A 207 0.93 -0.82 11.76
C ALA A 207 1.68 -1.64 10.71
N LEU A 208 1.79 -1.08 9.51
CA LEU A 208 2.57 -1.64 8.41
C LEU A 208 3.57 -0.59 7.94
N ASP A 209 4.86 -0.94 7.96
CA ASP A 209 5.93 -0.08 7.51
C ASP A 209 6.21 -0.31 6.02
N ALA A 210 5.85 0.66 5.19
CA ALA A 210 6.15 0.75 3.78
C ALA A 210 6.92 2.05 3.48
N SER A 211 7.78 2.46 4.42
CA SER A 211 8.59 3.68 4.30
C SER A 211 9.49 3.63 3.07
N ILE A 212 9.74 4.79 2.49
CA ILE A 212 10.58 4.98 1.32
C ILE A 212 11.63 6.05 1.64
N ILE A 213 12.87 5.80 1.26
CA ILE A 213 13.96 6.78 1.33
C ILE A 213 14.14 7.41 -0.06
N SER A 214 14.13 8.74 -0.13
CA SER A 214 14.41 9.45 -1.37
C SER A 214 15.90 9.77 -1.47
N LEU A 215 16.57 9.15 -2.43
CA LEU A 215 17.97 9.36 -2.79
C LEU A 215 18.08 10.11 -4.15
N ALA A 216 17.02 10.76 -4.60
CA ALA A 216 16.98 11.49 -5.87
C ALA A 216 17.34 12.98 -5.74
N GLY A 217 17.78 13.45 -4.56
CA GLY A 217 18.15 14.84 -4.31
C GLY A 217 19.55 15.22 -4.84
N GLU A 218 19.78 16.51 -5.08
CA GLU A 218 21.11 17.01 -5.42
C GLU A 218 22.07 16.92 -4.23
N GLY A 219 23.33 16.56 -4.49
CA GLY A 219 24.41 16.56 -3.50
C GLY A 219 24.39 15.38 -2.50
N ILE A 220 23.59 14.36 -2.73
CA ILE A 220 23.62 13.13 -1.94
C ILE A 220 24.94 12.40 -2.20
N THR A 221 25.69 12.12 -1.14
CA THR A 221 27.00 11.49 -1.22
C THR A 221 26.91 9.97 -1.03
N TYR A 222 27.98 9.25 -1.45
CA TYR A 222 28.15 7.81 -1.19
C TYR A 222 27.90 7.47 0.28
N ASN A 223 28.61 8.12 1.20
CA ASN A 223 28.52 7.83 2.63
C ASN A 223 27.10 8.05 3.18
N GLN A 224 26.38 9.05 2.69
CA GLN A 224 25.01 9.31 3.12
C GLN A 224 24.06 8.21 2.66
N ILE A 225 24.21 7.71 1.43
CA ILE A 225 23.41 6.59 0.91
C ILE A 225 23.65 5.35 1.74
N GLU A 226 24.92 5.00 1.96
CA GLU A 226 25.34 3.87 2.78
C GLU A 226 24.77 3.96 4.21
N GLU A 227 24.95 5.11 4.88
CA GLU A 227 24.42 5.36 6.23
C GLU A 227 22.89 5.27 6.29
N ASP A 228 22.18 5.78 5.30
CA ASP A 228 20.71 5.74 5.26
C ASP A 228 20.20 4.32 5.07
N VAL A 229 20.85 3.50 4.23
CA VAL A 229 20.54 2.07 4.10
C VAL A 229 20.85 1.31 5.39
N MET A 230 22.00 1.54 6.02
CA MET A 230 22.38 0.91 7.29
C MET A 230 21.39 1.23 8.42
N LYS A 231 20.87 2.47 8.50
CA LYS A 231 19.84 2.84 9.49
C LYS A 231 18.57 2.02 9.35
N GLU A 232 18.17 1.68 8.12
CA GLU A 232 17.02 0.81 7.90
C GLU A 232 17.27 -0.61 8.44
N LEU A 233 18.48 -1.15 8.22
CA LEU A 233 18.89 -2.45 8.75
C LEU A 233 18.96 -2.44 10.29
N ASP A 234 19.54 -1.42 10.88
CA ASP A 234 19.64 -1.24 12.34
C ASP A 234 18.25 -1.13 12.99
N ALA A 235 17.27 -0.58 12.27
CA ALA A 235 15.88 -0.56 12.68
C ALA A 235 15.17 -1.93 12.52
N GLY A 236 15.88 -2.98 12.06
CA GLY A 236 15.35 -4.32 11.86
C GLY A 236 14.47 -4.45 10.61
N ARG A 237 14.56 -3.52 9.67
CA ARG A 237 13.76 -3.54 8.45
C ARG A 237 14.35 -4.50 7.43
N THR A 238 13.48 -5.27 6.80
CA THR A 238 13.83 -6.23 5.73
C THR A 238 13.24 -5.84 4.38
N TYR A 239 12.48 -4.75 4.33
CA TYR A 239 12.00 -4.12 3.11
C TYR A 239 12.65 -2.75 3.03
N ILE A 240 13.53 -2.58 2.03
CA ILE A 240 14.27 -1.35 1.78
C ILE A 240 13.76 -0.78 0.46
N ASN A 241 13.11 0.37 0.53
CA ASN A 241 12.50 1.02 -0.62
C ASN A 241 13.19 2.35 -0.87
N LEU A 242 13.77 2.52 -2.06
CA LEU A 242 14.58 3.68 -2.41
C LEU A 242 14.03 4.34 -3.68
N ILE A 243 13.91 5.67 -3.67
CA ILE A 243 13.72 6.46 -4.88
C ILE A 243 15.09 6.98 -5.32
N LEU A 244 15.49 6.63 -6.54
CA LEU A 244 16.76 7.01 -7.14
C LEU A 244 16.54 8.03 -8.26
N ALA A 245 17.57 8.81 -8.56
CA ALA A 245 17.59 9.62 -9.77
C ALA A 245 17.54 8.72 -11.01
N PRO A 246 16.92 9.17 -12.12
CA PRO A 246 16.83 8.37 -13.35
C PRO A 246 18.19 7.98 -13.93
N ASP A 247 19.22 8.78 -13.68
CA ASP A 247 20.61 8.66 -14.10
C ASP A 247 21.55 8.21 -12.97
N ALA A 248 21.01 7.57 -11.92
CA ALA A 248 21.80 6.98 -10.85
C ALA A 248 22.94 6.13 -11.41
N ASP A 249 24.16 6.40 -10.98
CA ASP A 249 25.40 5.81 -11.49
C ASP A 249 25.89 4.62 -10.64
N GLU A 250 26.99 4.00 -11.05
CA GLU A 250 27.60 2.89 -10.36
C GLU A 250 27.94 3.23 -8.90
N THR A 251 28.35 4.46 -8.59
CA THR A 251 28.68 4.90 -7.23
C THR A 251 27.46 4.85 -6.30
N THR A 252 26.27 5.22 -6.79
CA THR A 252 25.00 5.13 -6.07
C THR A 252 24.69 3.67 -5.71
N PHE A 253 24.83 2.76 -6.66
CA PHE A 253 24.54 1.34 -6.44
C PHE A 253 25.57 0.67 -5.53
N ASP A 254 26.85 1.02 -5.65
CA ASP A 254 27.90 0.53 -4.77
C ASP A 254 27.65 0.95 -3.32
N ALA A 255 27.20 2.20 -3.09
CA ALA A 255 26.83 2.66 -1.75
C ALA A 255 25.63 1.90 -1.19
N ILE A 256 24.61 1.61 -2.01
CA ILE A 256 23.46 0.78 -1.61
C ILE A 256 23.94 -0.64 -1.26
N HIS A 257 24.78 -1.23 -2.09
CA HIS A 257 25.31 -2.58 -1.87
C HIS A 257 26.14 -2.64 -0.56
N SER A 258 27.03 -1.67 -0.35
CA SER A 258 27.82 -1.55 0.89
C SER A 258 26.92 -1.43 2.12
N GLY A 259 25.91 -0.57 2.07
CA GLY A 259 24.95 -0.41 3.18
C GLY A 259 24.14 -1.68 3.50
N LEU A 260 24.06 -2.64 2.57
CA LEU A 260 23.36 -3.92 2.78
C LEU A 260 24.29 -5.04 3.28
N GLU A 261 25.62 -4.87 3.33
CA GLU A 261 26.57 -5.97 3.61
C GLU A 261 26.36 -6.66 4.95
N ASP A 262 25.90 -5.95 5.97
CA ASP A 262 25.64 -6.49 7.30
C ASP A 262 24.29 -7.23 7.41
N ALA A 263 23.47 -7.23 6.37
CA ALA A 263 22.21 -7.94 6.38
C ALA A 263 22.39 -9.45 6.27
N SER A 264 21.48 -10.21 6.88
CA SER A 264 21.49 -11.68 6.78
C SER A 264 21.19 -12.15 5.35
N ASP A 265 21.80 -13.26 4.96
CA ASP A 265 21.59 -13.90 3.66
C ASP A 265 20.09 -14.15 3.37
N GLY A 266 19.59 -13.66 2.22
CA GLY A 266 18.22 -13.86 1.77
C GLY A 266 17.16 -13.19 2.66
N SER A 267 17.51 -12.10 3.37
CA SER A 267 16.58 -11.38 4.25
C SER A 267 15.97 -10.13 3.59
N ILE A 268 16.65 -9.51 2.61
CA ILE A 268 16.30 -8.19 2.08
C ILE A 268 15.39 -8.27 0.86
N ASN A 269 14.31 -7.51 0.93
CA ASN A 269 13.43 -7.18 -0.18
C ASN A 269 13.74 -5.72 -0.58
N LEU A 270 14.42 -5.55 -1.72
CA LEU A 270 14.88 -4.26 -2.21
C LEU A 270 13.96 -3.75 -3.33
N THR A 271 13.47 -2.52 -3.21
CA THR A 271 12.72 -1.85 -4.28
C THR A 271 13.44 -0.56 -4.67
N LEU A 272 13.78 -0.43 -5.97
CA LEU A 272 14.46 0.74 -6.52
C LEU A 272 13.53 1.41 -7.55
N ILE A 273 13.09 2.63 -7.23
CA ILE A 273 12.12 3.40 -8.01
C ILE A 273 12.84 4.56 -8.68
N GLY A 274 12.48 4.89 -9.92
CA GLY A 274 12.97 6.05 -10.66
C GLY A 274 14.18 5.78 -11.54
N CYS A 275 15.12 4.90 -11.16
CA CYS A 275 16.28 4.58 -11.97
C CYS A 275 15.87 3.86 -13.28
N LYS A 276 16.51 4.21 -14.38
CA LYS A 276 16.22 3.64 -15.71
C LYS A 276 17.22 2.56 -16.13
N LYS A 277 18.38 2.53 -15.52
CA LYS A 277 19.45 1.62 -15.88
C LYS A 277 20.09 0.99 -14.65
N ILE A 278 20.38 -0.31 -14.71
CA ILE A 278 21.20 -1.02 -13.71
C ILE A 278 22.59 -1.22 -14.30
N PRO A 279 23.64 -0.65 -13.68
CA PRO A 279 25.02 -0.76 -14.14
C PRO A 279 25.58 -2.20 -14.03
N TYR A 280 26.75 -2.41 -14.62
CA TYR A 280 27.45 -3.70 -14.67
C TYR A 280 27.82 -4.18 -13.25
N GLY A 281 27.39 -5.40 -12.89
CA GLY A 281 27.85 -6.11 -11.71
C GLY A 281 27.48 -5.52 -10.34
N VAL A 282 26.67 -4.46 -10.28
CA VAL A 282 26.41 -3.68 -9.04
C VAL A 282 25.81 -4.48 -7.88
N PHE A 283 25.09 -5.57 -8.16
CA PHE A 283 24.61 -6.51 -7.13
C PHE A 283 25.28 -7.88 -7.25
N MET A 284 26.46 -7.94 -7.87
CA MET A 284 27.18 -9.21 -8.02
C MET A 284 27.53 -9.80 -6.66
N HIS A 285 27.17 -11.10 -6.46
CA HIS A 285 27.35 -11.83 -5.20
C HIS A 285 26.55 -11.27 -3.99
N CYS A 286 25.57 -10.42 -4.21
CA CYS A 286 24.70 -9.90 -3.16
C CYS A 286 23.78 -11.02 -2.61
N LYS A 287 24.25 -11.75 -1.61
CA LYS A 287 23.54 -12.88 -0.99
C LYS A 287 22.41 -12.43 -0.08
N MET A 288 22.41 -11.18 0.36
CA MET A 288 21.40 -10.59 1.24
C MET A 288 20.04 -10.50 0.54
N LEU A 289 20.02 -10.33 -0.80
CA LEU A 289 18.78 -10.16 -1.55
C LEU A 289 17.93 -11.42 -1.56
N LYS A 290 16.71 -11.29 -1.02
CA LYS A 290 15.60 -12.23 -1.17
C LYS A 290 14.74 -11.88 -2.38
N SER A 291 14.45 -10.60 -2.57
CA SER A 291 13.74 -10.09 -3.72
C SER A 291 14.29 -8.74 -4.18
N ILE A 292 14.11 -8.45 -5.46
CA ILE A 292 14.37 -7.13 -6.01
C ILE A 292 13.23 -6.69 -6.94
N ALA A 293 12.80 -5.43 -6.80
CA ALA A 293 11.80 -4.80 -7.67
C ALA A 293 12.40 -3.56 -8.33
N LEU A 294 12.31 -3.51 -9.65
CA LEU A 294 12.90 -2.51 -10.53
C LEU A 294 11.83 -2.00 -11.51
N PRO A 295 10.80 -1.30 -11.04
CA PRO A 295 9.61 -0.96 -11.82
C PRO A 295 9.90 -0.07 -13.04
N ASP A 296 10.86 0.83 -12.90
CA ASP A 296 11.18 1.86 -13.89
C ASP A 296 12.35 1.49 -14.81
N VAL A 297 13.02 0.37 -14.54
CA VAL A 297 14.24 -0.02 -15.27
C VAL A 297 13.90 -0.48 -16.67
N THR A 298 14.60 0.09 -17.64
CA THR A 298 14.50 -0.25 -19.07
C THR A 298 15.77 -0.92 -19.61
N GLU A 299 16.91 -0.72 -18.93
CA GLU A 299 18.20 -1.30 -19.32
C GLU A 299 18.91 -1.98 -18.13
N ILE A 300 19.52 -3.14 -18.39
CA ILE A 300 20.34 -3.86 -17.40
C ILE A 300 21.67 -4.24 -18.04
N GLU A 301 22.77 -3.84 -17.39
CA GLU A 301 24.13 -4.23 -17.82
C GLU A 301 24.48 -5.65 -17.35
N GLY A 302 25.52 -6.23 -17.98
CA GLY A 302 25.96 -7.60 -17.71
C GLY A 302 26.32 -7.85 -16.24
N LYS A 303 26.10 -9.06 -15.76
CA LYS A 303 26.41 -9.54 -14.40
C LYS A 303 25.72 -8.78 -13.26
N ALA A 304 24.72 -7.91 -13.55
CA ALA A 304 24.08 -7.08 -12.53
C ALA A 304 23.66 -7.86 -11.27
N PHE A 305 23.13 -9.08 -11.42
CA PHE A 305 22.71 -9.95 -10.32
C PHE A 305 23.49 -11.27 -10.23
N SER A 306 24.65 -11.35 -10.91
CA SER A 306 25.45 -12.59 -10.93
C SER A 306 25.82 -13.04 -9.51
N GLY A 307 25.57 -14.33 -9.20
CA GLY A 307 25.88 -14.89 -7.89
C GLY A 307 24.91 -14.49 -6.76
N CYS A 308 23.76 -13.88 -7.03
CA CYS A 308 22.69 -13.64 -6.04
C CYS A 308 21.99 -14.97 -5.71
N THR A 309 22.63 -15.83 -4.91
CA THR A 309 22.21 -17.23 -4.72
C THR A 309 20.97 -17.39 -3.83
N ARG A 310 20.50 -16.32 -3.18
CA ARG A 310 19.32 -16.32 -2.29
C ARG A 310 18.10 -15.62 -2.88
N LEU A 311 18.24 -15.09 -4.10
CA LEU A 311 17.17 -14.39 -4.79
C LEU A 311 16.02 -15.35 -5.10
N GLN A 312 14.79 -14.98 -4.73
CA GLN A 312 13.56 -15.75 -4.91
C GLN A 312 12.48 -15.03 -5.71
N LYS A 313 12.56 -13.70 -5.81
CA LYS A 313 11.59 -12.91 -6.59
C LYS A 313 12.28 -11.74 -7.28
N VAL A 314 11.94 -11.54 -8.53
CA VAL A 314 12.40 -10.40 -9.33
C VAL A 314 11.21 -9.77 -10.02
N VAL A 315 11.03 -8.46 -9.85
CA VAL A 315 10.01 -7.66 -10.53
C VAL A 315 10.72 -6.68 -11.45
N LEU A 316 10.41 -6.73 -12.73
CA LEU A 316 11.05 -5.88 -13.75
C LEU A 316 10.01 -5.01 -14.44
N GLY A 317 10.40 -3.77 -14.71
CA GLY A 317 9.68 -2.86 -15.59
C GLY A 317 9.70 -3.35 -17.05
N ASN A 318 9.43 -2.44 -17.97
CA ASN A 318 9.41 -2.75 -19.40
C ASN A 318 10.85 -2.68 -19.99
N LEU A 319 11.56 -3.81 -19.94
CA LEU A 319 12.93 -3.87 -20.45
C LEU A 319 12.97 -3.67 -21.97
N THR A 320 13.85 -2.78 -22.39
CA THR A 320 14.16 -2.53 -23.80
C THR A 320 15.50 -3.11 -24.20
N LYS A 321 16.45 -3.22 -23.26
CA LYS A 321 17.80 -3.69 -23.54
C LYS A 321 18.45 -4.35 -22.33
N VAL A 322 19.07 -5.50 -22.55
CA VAL A 322 19.84 -6.22 -21.54
C VAL A 322 21.17 -6.64 -22.13
N TYR A 323 22.27 -6.29 -21.48
CA TYR A 323 23.60 -6.65 -21.92
C TYR A 323 24.07 -7.98 -21.32
N GLY A 324 24.73 -8.78 -22.11
CA GLY A 324 25.36 -10.04 -21.73
C GLY A 324 26.61 -10.31 -22.56
N LYS A 325 27.26 -11.42 -22.30
CA LYS A 325 28.33 -11.93 -23.14
C LYS A 325 27.85 -13.17 -23.87
N ALA A 326 28.25 -13.32 -25.16
CA ALA A 326 28.05 -14.56 -25.91
C ALA A 326 28.64 -15.75 -25.12
N GLY A 327 27.83 -16.76 -24.83
CA GLY A 327 28.24 -17.95 -24.08
C GLY A 327 28.33 -17.79 -22.57
N GLU A 328 28.21 -16.58 -22.01
CA GLU A 328 28.01 -16.31 -20.56
C GLU A 328 26.58 -15.87 -20.36
N LYS A 329 25.84 -16.56 -19.49
CA LYS A 329 24.42 -16.27 -19.22
C LYS A 329 24.22 -15.01 -18.38
N GLY A 330 24.97 -13.98 -18.64
CA GLY A 330 24.83 -12.57 -18.32
C GLY A 330 24.38 -12.23 -16.91
N ILE A 331 23.15 -11.68 -16.79
CA ILE A 331 22.73 -10.97 -15.59
C ILE A 331 22.44 -11.86 -14.37
N PHE A 332 22.00 -13.11 -14.56
CA PHE A 332 21.67 -14.07 -13.49
C PHE A 332 22.67 -15.24 -13.41
N GLU A 333 23.89 -15.09 -13.92
CA GLU A 333 24.90 -16.12 -13.83
C GLU A 333 25.15 -16.55 -12.38
N GLY A 334 25.10 -17.85 -12.08
CA GLY A 334 25.28 -18.38 -10.74
C GLY A 334 24.10 -18.21 -9.79
N CYS A 335 23.00 -17.57 -10.22
CA CYS A 335 21.74 -17.59 -9.49
C CYS A 335 21.02 -18.93 -9.62
N ARG A 336 20.17 -19.24 -8.64
CA ARG A 336 19.24 -20.39 -8.70
C ARG A 336 17.95 -19.95 -9.38
N THR A 337 17.99 -19.67 -10.68
CA THR A 337 16.84 -19.08 -11.38
C THR A 337 15.58 -19.94 -11.32
N LYS A 338 15.71 -21.26 -11.21
CA LYS A 338 14.57 -22.18 -11.01
C LYS A 338 13.86 -22.04 -9.65
N ASP A 339 14.43 -21.28 -8.73
CA ASP A 339 13.82 -20.92 -7.45
C ASP A 339 13.27 -19.50 -7.46
N ILE A 340 13.39 -18.77 -8.59
CA ILE A 340 12.99 -17.36 -8.73
C ILE A 340 11.64 -17.25 -9.42
N ASP A 341 10.71 -16.53 -8.80
CA ASP A 341 9.50 -16.03 -9.45
C ASP A 341 9.80 -14.70 -10.15
N LEU A 342 9.69 -14.70 -11.47
CA LEU A 342 9.90 -13.52 -12.30
C LEU A 342 8.55 -12.87 -12.62
N VAL A 343 8.42 -11.58 -12.29
CA VAL A 343 7.28 -10.76 -12.62
C VAL A 343 7.71 -9.71 -13.63
N LEU A 344 7.14 -9.74 -14.82
CA LEU A 344 7.41 -8.82 -15.90
C LEU A 344 6.26 -7.82 -16.07
N SER A 345 6.57 -6.70 -16.69
CA SER A 345 5.55 -5.77 -17.16
C SER A 345 4.56 -6.48 -18.09
N LYS A 346 3.28 -6.14 -17.98
CA LYS A 346 2.24 -6.58 -18.93
C LYS A 346 2.53 -6.18 -20.38
N ASP A 347 3.32 -5.11 -20.56
CA ASP A 347 3.70 -4.57 -21.87
C ASP A 347 5.11 -5.05 -22.33
N GLN A 348 5.73 -6.00 -21.58
CA GLN A 348 7.05 -6.52 -21.94
C GLN A 348 7.03 -7.13 -23.33
N LYS A 349 7.97 -6.71 -24.15
CA LYS A 349 8.17 -7.28 -25.48
C LYS A 349 9.10 -8.50 -25.42
N VAL A 350 9.00 -9.35 -26.43
CA VAL A 350 9.95 -10.44 -26.63
C VAL A 350 11.36 -9.86 -26.75
N MET A 351 12.32 -10.48 -26.08
CA MET A 351 13.72 -10.07 -26.10
C MET A 351 14.49 -10.96 -27.07
N ASN A 352 15.06 -10.34 -28.11
CA ASN A 352 15.85 -11.04 -29.13
C ASN A 352 17.34 -10.90 -28.81
N GLY A 353 18.02 -12.02 -28.57
CA GLY A 353 19.46 -12.07 -28.31
C GLY A 353 20.29 -12.00 -29.58
N GLY A 354 21.41 -11.27 -29.55
CA GLY A 354 22.35 -11.13 -30.66
C GLY A 354 23.53 -10.22 -30.33
N GLU A 355 24.51 -10.18 -31.24
CA GLU A 355 25.61 -9.21 -31.14
C GLU A 355 25.17 -7.85 -31.70
N ASN A 356 25.47 -6.78 -30.97
CA ASN A 356 25.25 -5.42 -31.47
C ASN A 356 26.40 -4.96 -32.39
N GLU A 357 26.28 -3.74 -32.92
CA GLU A 357 27.29 -3.15 -33.83
C GLU A 357 28.68 -3.00 -33.18
N GLU A 358 28.78 -3.00 -31.88
CA GLU A 358 30.03 -2.93 -31.11
C GLU A 358 30.60 -4.31 -30.77
N GLY A 359 29.99 -5.41 -31.26
CA GLY A 359 30.39 -6.77 -30.95
C GLY A 359 30.07 -7.24 -29.54
N ARG A 360 29.18 -6.52 -28.83
CA ARG A 360 28.65 -6.92 -27.50
C ARG A 360 27.38 -7.74 -27.69
N TYR A 361 27.29 -8.87 -27.01
CA TYR A 361 26.05 -9.64 -26.97
C TYR A 361 25.01 -8.90 -26.12
N CYS A 362 23.82 -8.74 -26.62
CA CYS A 362 22.71 -8.15 -25.88
C CYS A 362 21.36 -8.73 -26.33
N TRP A 363 20.36 -8.61 -25.46
CA TRP A 363 18.96 -8.81 -25.81
C TRP A 363 18.34 -7.43 -26.02
N THR A 364 17.59 -7.28 -27.10
CA THR A 364 16.82 -6.08 -27.42
C THR A 364 15.35 -6.43 -27.57
N ALA A 365 14.48 -5.55 -27.09
CA ALA A 365 13.04 -5.74 -27.19
C ALA A 365 12.58 -5.72 -28.66
N ASP A 366 11.72 -6.66 -29.01
CA ASP A 366 11.00 -6.65 -30.29
C ASP A 366 10.06 -5.43 -30.34
N ILE A 367 9.93 -4.83 -31.54
CA ILE A 367 9.12 -3.61 -31.70
C ILE A 367 7.62 -3.93 -31.60
N ILE A 368 7.22 -5.14 -32.02
CA ILE A 368 5.79 -5.51 -32.20
C ILE A 368 5.36 -6.73 -31.39
N LYS A 369 6.25 -7.65 -31.06
CA LYS A 369 5.87 -8.92 -30.42
C LYS A 369 5.88 -8.82 -28.91
N GLU A 370 4.70 -8.91 -28.28
CA GLU A 370 4.55 -8.98 -26.84
C GLU A 370 4.99 -10.34 -26.30
N TYR A 371 5.63 -10.31 -25.12
CA TYR A 371 5.99 -11.52 -24.40
C TYR A 371 4.77 -12.08 -23.68
N SER A 372 4.33 -13.27 -24.03
CA SER A 372 3.10 -13.87 -23.49
C SER A 372 3.32 -14.89 -22.38
N GLY A 373 4.59 -15.13 -22.02
CA GLY A 373 4.93 -16.21 -21.09
C GLY A 373 4.81 -17.63 -21.67
N SER A 374 4.14 -17.79 -22.81
CA SER A 374 3.91 -19.08 -23.47
C SER A 374 4.88 -19.36 -24.64
N ASP A 375 5.72 -18.38 -25.02
CA ASP A 375 6.43 -18.40 -26.29
C ASP A 375 7.67 -19.31 -26.34
N GLU A 376 8.24 -19.69 -25.18
CA GLU A 376 9.36 -20.63 -25.15
C GLU A 376 9.27 -21.57 -23.94
N HIS A 377 9.49 -22.88 -24.14
CA HIS A 377 9.66 -23.91 -23.10
C HIS A 377 8.63 -23.91 -21.97
N ASN A 378 7.34 -23.89 -22.30
CA ASN A 378 6.23 -23.85 -21.33
C ASN A 378 6.12 -22.55 -20.48
N GLY A 379 6.58 -21.41 -21.01
CA GLY A 379 6.40 -20.12 -20.37
C GLY A 379 7.26 -19.86 -19.14
N ARG A 380 8.43 -20.50 -19.05
CA ARG A 380 9.38 -20.34 -17.94
C ARG A 380 10.75 -19.82 -18.35
N VAL A 381 10.96 -19.47 -19.61
CA VAL A 381 12.25 -19.00 -20.11
C VAL A 381 12.19 -17.51 -20.44
N PHE A 382 13.12 -16.74 -19.89
CA PHE A 382 13.34 -15.33 -20.21
C PHE A 382 14.85 -15.06 -20.25
N LEU A 383 15.36 -14.41 -21.29
CA LEU A 383 16.79 -14.15 -21.49
C LEU A 383 17.66 -15.43 -21.39
N ASP A 384 17.18 -16.54 -21.94
CA ASP A 384 17.81 -17.87 -21.90
C ASP A 384 17.93 -18.50 -20.49
N TYR A 385 17.22 -17.98 -19.48
CA TYR A 385 17.15 -18.57 -18.15
C TYR A 385 15.80 -19.23 -17.90
N ASP A 386 15.83 -20.43 -17.26
CA ASP A 386 14.63 -21.08 -16.71
C ASP A 386 14.30 -20.51 -15.34
N PHE A 387 13.07 -20.05 -15.13
CA PHE A 387 12.55 -19.56 -13.87
C PHE A 387 11.56 -20.53 -13.21
N ASN A 388 11.28 -20.35 -11.90
CA ASN A 388 10.21 -21.09 -11.22
C ASN A 388 8.84 -20.77 -11.82
N SER A 389 8.56 -19.48 -11.96
CA SER A 389 7.37 -18.95 -12.63
C SER A 389 7.71 -17.65 -13.36
N ILE A 390 6.94 -17.34 -14.42
CA ILE A 390 6.95 -16.05 -15.07
C ILE A 390 5.53 -15.56 -15.18
N THR A 391 5.25 -14.37 -14.64
CA THR A 391 3.97 -13.65 -14.80
C THR A 391 4.20 -12.35 -15.55
N CYS A 392 3.23 -11.94 -16.38
CA CYS A 392 3.29 -10.70 -17.19
C CYS A 392 2.07 -9.84 -16.82
N ASP A 393 1.94 -9.53 -15.55
CA ASP A 393 0.80 -8.82 -14.99
C ASP A 393 1.20 -7.53 -14.26
N TYR A 394 2.50 -7.21 -14.23
CA TYR A 394 2.98 -5.99 -13.59
C TYR A 394 2.54 -4.75 -14.41
N PRO A 395 1.70 -3.89 -13.87
CA PRO A 395 1.34 -2.63 -14.53
C PRO A 395 2.57 -1.72 -14.62
N VAL A 396 2.81 -1.13 -15.78
CA VAL A 396 3.87 -0.12 -15.93
C VAL A 396 3.37 1.17 -15.29
N PRO A 397 4.20 1.90 -14.51
CA PRO A 397 3.86 3.19 -13.95
C PRO A 397 3.53 4.25 -15.01
#